data_af7ad7ad8e768ddefc3b91a8b33fe338
#
_entry.id   af7ad7ad8e768ddefc3b91a8b33fe338
#
_cell.length_a   1.000
_cell.length_b   1.000
_cell.length_c   1.000
_cell.angle_alpha   90.00
_cell.angle_beta   90.00
_cell.angle_gamma   90.00
#
_symmetry.space_group_name_H-M   'P 1'
#
loop_
_entity.id
_entity.type
_entity.pdbx_description
1 polymer ?
#
loop_
_entity_poly.entity_id
_entity_poly.type
_entity_poly.pdbx_seq_one_letter_code
_entity_poly.pdbx_strand_id
1 'polypeptide(L)'
;METVAVDYVPRGVKFYYIYKALAHPENNGYIQPFTLAERLLHVQEAKRTLGSGIEWICDNMNNDFKAALGGAPNSEFIINPAGKIIRARGWSSATSLRTDLESLVGKVSPPTSIADLKIKPVAAKRPTATGIVPRIQINSVMRAVQVIPLESDEPYYVKLRAEVDESFMNEGLGMAYLGFHLDPLLHVHWNNLAAPIQFRVRCPVGITMGPGAGRGPEIKVEADGDPREFLVGLEWDASVLPANRLVDSPVIIEVDYFACHDDLGWCKPIRQQYEVRLLVDRNGGSVRGRGARGGGGRRR
;
A
#
# COMPACT_ATOMS: atom_id res chain seq x y z
N MET A 1 -13.67 -13.81 -12.48
CA MET A 1 -14.29 -12.67 -13.20
C MET A 1 -13.99 -12.72 -14.68
N GLU A 2 -12.78 -13.01 -15.12
CA GLU A 2 -12.39 -13.08 -16.54
C GLU A 2 -13.30 -14.00 -17.36
N THR A 3 -13.68 -15.19 -16.85
CA THR A 3 -14.59 -16.11 -17.55
C THR A 3 -15.99 -15.51 -17.77
N VAL A 4 -16.48 -14.74 -16.78
CA VAL A 4 -17.76 -14.06 -16.89
C VAL A 4 -17.69 -12.93 -17.91
N ALA A 5 -16.58 -12.19 -17.92
CA ALA A 5 -16.36 -11.12 -18.89
C ALA A 5 -16.34 -11.65 -20.33
N VAL A 6 -15.61 -12.76 -20.59
CA VAL A 6 -15.57 -13.39 -21.93
C VAL A 6 -16.97 -13.76 -22.41
N ASP A 7 -17.84 -14.28 -21.52
CA ASP A 7 -19.18 -14.69 -21.88
C ASP A 7 -20.16 -13.53 -22.13
N TYR A 8 -20.00 -12.43 -21.39
CA TYR A 8 -21.01 -11.37 -21.38
C TYR A 8 -20.60 -10.08 -22.10
N VAL A 9 -19.31 -9.83 -22.37
CA VAL A 9 -18.87 -8.70 -23.21
C VAL A 9 -19.52 -8.76 -24.62
N PRO A 10 -19.60 -9.91 -25.31
CA PRO A 10 -20.29 -10.00 -26.60
C PRO A 10 -21.79 -9.69 -26.52
N ARG A 11 -22.37 -9.69 -25.32
CA ARG A 11 -23.79 -9.36 -25.06
C ARG A 11 -23.99 -7.89 -24.63
N GLY A 12 -22.95 -7.06 -24.78
CA GLY A 12 -23.01 -5.63 -24.49
C GLY A 12 -22.73 -5.25 -23.04
N VAL A 13 -22.33 -6.22 -22.17
CA VAL A 13 -21.95 -5.92 -20.79
C VAL A 13 -20.50 -5.40 -20.77
N LYS A 14 -20.27 -4.28 -20.13
CA LYS A 14 -18.92 -3.71 -19.90
C LYS A 14 -18.44 -4.13 -18.53
N PHE A 15 -17.16 -4.51 -18.44
CA PHE A 15 -16.50 -4.90 -17.20
C PHE A 15 -15.33 -3.97 -16.91
N TYR A 16 -15.22 -3.57 -15.66
CA TYR A 16 -14.12 -2.75 -15.18
C TYR A 16 -13.62 -3.26 -13.84
N TYR A 17 -12.30 -3.34 -13.68
CA TYR A 17 -11.69 -3.39 -12.37
C TYR A 17 -11.35 -1.97 -11.92
N ILE A 18 -11.65 -1.64 -10.67
CA ILE A 18 -11.28 -0.34 -10.09
C ILE A 18 -10.14 -0.56 -9.11
N TYR A 19 -8.97 -0.03 -9.47
CA TYR A 19 -7.81 -0.01 -8.59
C TYR A 19 -7.91 1.22 -7.68
N LYS A 20 -7.95 1.00 -6.38
CA LYS A 20 -8.04 2.02 -5.33
C LYS A 20 -6.93 1.83 -4.31
N ALA A 21 -6.85 2.68 -3.27
CA ALA A 21 -5.86 2.52 -2.20
C ALA A 21 -5.82 1.08 -1.67
N LEU A 22 -4.62 0.55 -1.55
CA LEU A 22 -4.38 -0.84 -1.13
C LEU A 22 -4.84 -1.05 0.31
N ALA A 23 -5.49 -2.19 0.57
CA ALA A 23 -5.92 -2.55 1.93
C ALA A 23 -4.77 -3.09 2.78
N HIS A 24 -3.84 -3.83 2.16
CA HIS A 24 -2.74 -4.53 2.83
C HIS A 24 -1.49 -4.55 1.93
N PRO A 25 -0.91 -3.39 1.59
CA PRO A 25 0.16 -3.32 0.60
C PRO A 25 1.37 -4.18 0.97
N GLU A 26 1.83 -4.11 2.22
CA GLU A 26 3.05 -4.79 2.68
C GLU A 26 2.90 -6.31 2.72
N ASN A 27 1.69 -6.84 2.88
CA ASN A 27 1.43 -8.29 2.88
C ASN A 27 1.78 -8.94 1.53
N ASN A 28 1.74 -8.16 0.47
CA ASN A 28 2.06 -8.61 -0.89
C ASN A 28 3.40 -8.07 -1.40
N GLY A 29 4.18 -7.40 -0.53
CA GLY A 29 5.47 -6.82 -0.87
C GLY A 29 5.38 -5.54 -1.70
N TYR A 30 4.23 -4.88 -1.72
CA TYR A 30 4.04 -3.56 -2.31
C TYR A 30 3.95 -2.50 -1.23
N ILE A 31 4.02 -1.25 -1.62
CA ILE A 31 3.87 -0.08 -0.73
C ILE A 31 2.85 0.88 -1.34
N GLN A 32 2.19 1.69 -0.53
CA GLN A 32 1.24 2.69 -1.04
C GLN A 32 1.95 3.65 -2.02
N PRO A 33 1.36 3.89 -3.21
CA PRO A 33 1.89 4.86 -4.15
C PRO A 33 1.73 6.28 -3.62
N PHE A 34 2.71 7.14 -3.87
CA PHE A 34 2.68 8.55 -3.49
C PHE A 34 2.08 9.44 -4.58
N THR A 35 2.10 8.99 -5.83
CA THR A 35 1.61 9.73 -6.98
C THR A 35 0.64 8.92 -7.82
N LEU A 36 -0.15 9.60 -8.66
CA LEU A 36 -1.03 8.92 -9.62
C LEU A 36 -0.22 8.10 -10.63
N ALA A 37 0.94 8.61 -11.04
CA ALA A 37 1.84 7.88 -11.95
C ALA A 37 2.29 6.54 -11.36
N GLU A 38 2.70 6.53 -10.09
CA GLU A 38 3.03 5.29 -9.39
C GLU A 38 1.81 4.37 -9.22
N ARG A 39 0.63 4.94 -8.92
CA ARG A 39 -0.61 4.15 -8.83
C ARG A 39 -0.95 3.49 -10.16
N LEU A 40 -0.68 4.14 -11.28
CA LEU A 40 -0.83 3.55 -12.61
C LEU A 40 0.19 2.43 -12.87
N LEU A 41 1.42 2.52 -12.35
CA LEU A 41 2.37 1.39 -12.38
C LEU A 41 1.83 0.18 -11.62
N HIS A 42 1.20 0.38 -10.45
CA HIS A 42 0.52 -0.69 -9.72
C HIS A 42 -0.61 -1.33 -10.55
N VAL A 43 -1.40 -0.54 -11.27
CA VAL A 43 -2.44 -1.06 -12.18
C VAL A 43 -1.83 -1.92 -13.28
N GLN A 44 -0.75 -1.44 -13.91
CA GLN A 44 -0.06 -2.19 -14.95
C GLN A 44 0.50 -3.51 -14.42
N GLU A 45 1.12 -3.48 -13.25
CA GLU A 45 1.66 -4.67 -12.60
C GLU A 45 0.57 -5.67 -12.20
N ALA A 46 -0.56 -5.20 -11.65
CA ALA A 46 -1.69 -6.04 -11.33
C ALA A 46 -2.28 -6.70 -12.59
N LYS A 47 -2.47 -5.92 -13.65
CA LYS A 47 -2.94 -6.43 -14.94
C LYS A 47 -2.00 -7.49 -15.52
N ARG A 48 -0.69 -7.23 -15.49
CA ARG A 48 0.35 -8.15 -15.96
C ARG A 48 0.37 -9.45 -15.15
N THR A 49 0.38 -9.33 -13.82
CA THR A 49 0.49 -10.46 -12.89
C THR A 49 -0.73 -11.37 -12.95
N LEU A 50 -1.92 -10.78 -13.07
CA LEU A 50 -3.17 -11.52 -13.15
C LEU A 50 -3.48 -12.03 -14.57
N GLY A 51 -2.77 -11.55 -15.59
CA GLY A 51 -3.10 -11.84 -16.98
C GLY A 51 -4.50 -11.34 -17.36
N SER A 52 -4.93 -10.22 -16.77
CA SER A 52 -6.30 -9.72 -16.92
C SER A 52 -6.55 -9.12 -18.29
N GLY A 53 -7.64 -9.55 -18.95
CA GLY A 53 -8.18 -8.96 -20.18
C GLY A 53 -9.23 -7.88 -19.92
N ILE A 54 -9.73 -7.76 -18.70
CA ILE A 54 -10.70 -6.72 -18.30
C ILE A 54 -10.00 -5.35 -18.26
N GLU A 55 -10.74 -4.30 -18.59
CA GLU A 55 -10.26 -2.92 -18.47
C GLU A 55 -10.13 -2.52 -17.00
N TRP A 56 -9.03 -1.81 -16.69
CA TRP A 56 -8.74 -1.30 -15.36
C TRP A 56 -8.88 0.20 -15.31
N ILE A 57 -9.64 0.68 -14.33
CA ILE A 57 -9.79 2.09 -13.99
C ILE A 57 -8.97 2.34 -12.71
N CYS A 58 -8.18 3.41 -12.71
CA CYS A 58 -7.43 3.85 -11.53
C CYS A 58 -8.22 4.92 -10.79
N ASP A 59 -8.44 4.71 -9.49
CA ASP A 59 -8.96 5.77 -8.61
C ASP A 59 -7.91 6.88 -8.46
N ASN A 60 -8.35 8.11 -8.27
CA ASN A 60 -7.43 9.23 -8.03
C ASN A 60 -6.78 9.15 -6.64
N MET A 61 -5.80 10.02 -6.38
CA MET A 61 -5.08 10.02 -5.11
C MET A 61 -5.94 10.40 -3.90
N ASN A 62 -7.05 11.11 -4.12
CA ASN A 62 -8.05 11.41 -3.08
C ASN A 62 -8.94 10.21 -2.75
N ASN A 63 -8.88 9.15 -3.54
CA ASN A 63 -9.71 7.94 -3.39
C ASN A 63 -11.21 8.23 -3.51
N ASP A 64 -11.61 9.03 -4.49
CA ASP A 64 -13.01 9.46 -4.67
C ASP A 64 -13.94 8.28 -4.97
N PHE A 65 -13.51 7.31 -5.79
CA PHE A 65 -14.26 6.07 -6.01
C PHE A 65 -14.42 5.26 -4.73
N LYS A 66 -13.35 5.13 -3.96
CA LYS A 66 -13.38 4.44 -2.67
C LYS A 66 -14.34 5.14 -1.70
N ALA A 67 -14.36 6.46 -1.69
CA ALA A 67 -15.28 7.24 -0.87
C ALA A 67 -16.74 7.07 -1.31
N ALA A 68 -17.00 7.10 -2.61
CA ALA A 68 -18.34 6.99 -3.18
C ALA A 68 -18.95 5.58 -3.10
N LEU A 69 -18.15 4.55 -3.37
CA LEU A 69 -18.61 3.16 -3.47
C LEU A 69 -18.29 2.30 -2.24
N GLY A 70 -17.61 2.87 -1.25
CA GLY A 70 -17.28 2.20 -0.01
C GLY A 70 -15.90 1.53 0.01
N GLY A 71 -15.40 1.31 1.25
CA GLY A 71 -14.05 0.86 1.53
C GLY A 71 -13.82 -0.65 1.35
N ALA A 72 -14.85 -1.47 1.08
CA ALA A 72 -14.69 -2.91 0.96
C ALA A 72 -13.67 -3.27 -0.14
N PRO A 73 -12.66 -4.12 0.16
CA PRO A 73 -11.51 -4.30 -0.72
C PRO A 73 -11.83 -5.02 -2.03
N ASN A 74 -12.89 -5.80 -2.07
CA ASN A 74 -13.29 -6.61 -3.23
C ASN A 74 -14.79 -6.51 -3.51
N SER A 75 -15.34 -5.30 -3.44
CA SER A 75 -16.75 -5.04 -3.72
C SER A 75 -17.07 -5.18 -5.22
N GLU A 76 -18.33 -5.48 -5.50
CA GLU A 76 -18.87 -5.64 -6.86
C GLU A 76 -20.16 -4.85 -7.00
N PHE A 77 -20.32 -4.16 -8.13
CA PHE A 77 -21.50 -3.38 -8.47
C PHE A 77 -21.97 -3.74 -9.87
N ILE A 78 -23.29 -3.90 -10.04
CA ILE A 78 -23.92 -3.94 -11.36
C ILE A 78 -24.69 -2.63 -11.56
N ILE A 79 -24.35 -1.94 -12.64
CA ILE A 79 -24.95 -0.66 -13.01
C ILE A 79 -25.76 -0.86 -14.29
N ASN A 80 -27.02 -0.44 -14.30
CA ASN A 80 -27.87 -0.55 -15.46
C ASN A 80 -27.56 0.58 -16.50
N PRO A 81 -28.11 0.49 -17.73
CA PRO A 81 -27.89 1.50 -18.76
C PRO A 81 -28.33 2.94 -18.38
N ALA A 82 -29.21 3.08 -17.38
CA ALA A 82 -29.62 4.37 -16.84
C ALA A 82 -28.65 4.93 -15.76
N GLY A 83 -27.48 4.29 -15.53
CA GLY A 83 -26.49 4.72 -14.57
C GLY A 83 -26.83 4.37 -13.11
N LYS A 84 -27.85 3.56 -12.85
CA LYS A 84 -28.27 3.19 -11.48
C LYS A 84 -27.62 1.87 -11.05
N ILE A 85 -27.09 1.84 -9.82
CA ILE A 85 -26.63 0.58 -9.18
C ILE A 85 -27.86 -0.27 -8.89
N ILE A 86 -27.95 -1.46 -9.51
CA ILE A 86 -29.03 -2.42 -9.33
C ILE A 86 -28.64 -3.63 -8.48
N ARG A 87 -27.35 -3.86 -8.30
CA ARG A 87 -26.76 -4.85 -7.37
C ARG A 87 -25.50 -4.29 -6.76
N ALA A 88 -25.28 -4.57 -5.48
CA ALA A 88 -24.05 -4.26 -4.77
C ALA A 88 -23.69 -5.42 -3.84
N ARG A 89 -22.42 -5.83 -3.84
CA ARG A 89 -21.86 -6.84 -2.95
C ARG A 89 -20.58 -6.33 -2.30
N GLY A 90 -20.45 -6.56 -1.00
CA GLY A 90 -19.23 -6.23 -0.28
C GLY A 90 -18.05 -7.17 -0.62
N TRP A 91 -18.35 -8.32 -1.24
CA TRP A 91 -17.35 -9.26 -1.74
C TRP A 91 -17.80 -9.84 -3.08
N SER A 92 -16.93 -9.68 -4.09
CA SER A 92 -17.18 -10.12 -5.45
C SER A 92 -17.22 -11.65 -5.57
N SER A 93 -18.14 -12.15 -6.39
CA SER A 93 -18.32 -13.58 -6.66
C SER A 93 -18.64 -13.82 -8.13
N ALA A 94 -17.77 -14.52 -8.84
CA ALA A 94 -17.98 -14.86 -10.26
C ALA A 94 -19.29 -15.68 -10.47
N THR A 95 -19.61 -16.58 -9.55
CA THR A 95 -20.82 -17.38 -9.61
C THR A 95 -22.08 -16.51 -9.45
N SER A 96 -22.08 -15.64 -8.42
CA SER A 96 -23.23 -14.76 -8.18
C SER A 96 -23.41 -13.74 -9.30
N LEU A 97 -22.29 -13.18 -9.81
CA LEU A 97 -22.31 -12.25 -10.94
C LEU A 97 -22.90 -12.94 -12.19
N ARG A 98 -22.50 -14.18 -12.47
CA ARG A 98 -23.03 -14.95 -13.58
C ARG A 98 -24.55 -15.14 -13.46
N THR A 99 -25.03 -15.53 -12.28
CA THR A 99 -26.48 -15.71 -12.02
C THR A 99 -27.25 -14.41 -12.24
N ASP A 100 -26.72 -13.27 -11.77
CA ASP A 100 -27.37 -11.98 -12.00
C ASP A 100 -27.40 -11.62 -13.50
N LEU A 101 -26.27 -11.80 -14.21
CA LEU A 101 -26.20 -11.51 -15.64
C LEU A 101 -27.08 -12.46 -16.46
N GLU A 102 -27.23 -13.72 -16.06
CA GLU A 102 -28.21 -14.63 -16.67
C GLU A 102 -29.63 -14.06 -16.60
N SER A 103 -30.01 -13.48 -15.47
CA SER A 103 -31.34 -12.89 -15.29
C SER A 103 -31.51 -11.56 -16.06
N LEU A 104 -30.44 -10.82 -16.31
CA LEU A 104 -30.50 -9.50 -16.93
C LEU A 104 -30.35 -9.54 -18.46
N VAL A 105 -29.43 -10.38 -18.97
CA VAL A 105 -29.05 -10.41 -20.40
C VAL A 105 -29.04 -11.80 -21.01
N GLY A 106 -29.56 -12.80 -20.27
CA GLY A 106 -29.78 -14.18 -20.73
C GLY A 106 -28.60 -15.11 -20.45
N LYS A 107 -28.87 -16.40 -20.45
CA LYS A 107 -27.93 -17.47 -20.14
C LYS A 107 -26.90 -17.71 -21.24
N VAL A 108 -25.63 -17.92 -20.86
CA VAL A 108 -24.59 -18.43 -21.75
C VAL A 108 -24.40 -19.93 -21.54
N SER A 109 -24.42 -20.71 -22.62
CA SER A 109 -24.23 -22.15 -22.56
C SER A 109 -23.43 -22.64 -23.78
N PRO A 110 -22.36 -23.42 -23.58
CA PRO A 110 -21.71 -23.66 -22.31
C PRO A 110 -20.98 -22.39 -21.76
N PRO A 111 -20.84 -22.23 -20.45
CA PRO A 111 -20.10 -21.12 -19.88
C PRO A 111 -18.60 -21.35 -20.04
N THR A 112 -17.84 -20.27 -20.29
CA THR A 112 -16.37 -20.31 -20.35
C THR A 112 -15.77 -20.77 -19.03
N SER A 113 -14.87 -21.74 -19.08
CA SER A 113 -14.11 -22.22 -17.94
C SER A 113 -12.77 -21.47 -17.79
N ILE A 114 -12.11 -21.61 -16.64
CA ILE A 114 -10.77 -21.02 -16.42
C ILE A 114 -9.74 -21.61 -17.40
N ALA A 115 -9.86 -22.90 -17.73
CA ALA A 115 -8.96 -23.58 -18.66
C ALA A 115 -9.04 -23.00 -20.08
N ASP A 116 -10.22 -22.51 -20.48
CA ASP A 116 -10.44 -21.92 -21.81
C ASP A 116 -9.74 -20.57 -21.97
N LEU A 117 -9.48 -19.85 -20.88
CA LEU A 117 -8.87 -18.51 -20.93
C LEU A 117 -7.40 -18.52 -21.31
N LYS A 118 -6.70 -19.65 -21.14
CA LYS A 118 -5.24 -19.78 -21.38
C LYS A 118 -4.40 -18.72 -20.67
N ILE A 119 -4.91 -18.15 -19.57
CA ILE A 119 -4.21 -17.13 -18.78
C ILE A 119 -3.01 -17.80 -18.09
N LYS A 120 -1.84 -17.23 -18.31
CA LYS A 120 -0.62 -17.61 -17.58
C LYS A 120 -0.25 -16.46 -16.65
N PRO A 121 -0.55 -16.55 -15.34
CA PRO A 121 -0.09 -15.55 -14.38
C PRO A 121 1.44 -15.45 -14.41
N VAL A 122 1.93 -14.24 -14.43
CA VAL A 122 3.38 -13.97 -14.41
C VAL A 122 3.74 -13.53 -12.99
N ALA A 123 4.75 -14.17 -12.40
CA ALA A 123 5.24 -13.79 -11.08
C ALA A 123 5.66 -12.30 -11.06
N ALA A 124 5.32 -11.62 -9.97
CA ALA A 124 5.79 -10.26 -9.74
C ALA A 124 7.32 -10.24 -9.68
N LYS A 125 7.94 -9.24 -10.30
CA LYS A 125 9.37 -9.00 -10.10
C LYS A 125 9.60 -8.61 -8.64
N ARG A 126 10.49 -9.30 -7.97
CA ARG A 126 10.86 -9.00 -6.58
C ARG A 126 12.32 -8.56 -6.53
N PRO A 127 12.70 -7.68 -5.60
CA PRO A 127 14.09 -7.36 -5.37
C PRO A 127 14.90 -8.60 -4.97
N THR A 128 16.19 -8.49 -5.10
CA THR A 128 17.20 -9.54 -5.15
C THR A 128 17.18 -10.50 -3.96
N ALA A 129 17.15 -10.04 -2.75
CA ALA A 129 17.14 -10.90 -1.55
C ALA A 129 16.15 -10.32 -0.53
N THR A 130 15.43 -11.21 0.16
CA THR A 130 14.50 -10.83 1.23
C THR A 130 14.64 -11.80 2.40
N GLY A 131 14.27 -11.35 3.61
CA GLY A 131 14.41 -12.12 4.84
C GLY A 131 15.81 -12.09 5.45
N ILE A 132 16.63 -11.13 5.03
CA ILE A 132 17.99 -10.90 5.54
C ILE A 132 17.93 -10.06 6.83
N VAL A 133 17.08 -9.03 6.84
CA VAL A 133 16.92 -8.12 7.98
C VAL A 133 15.73 -8.54 8.82
N PRO A 134 15.94 -8.84 10.13
CA PRO A 134 14.84 -9.20 11.02
C PRO A 134 13.80 -8.08 11.10
N ARG A 135 12.52 -8.44 11.03
CA ARG A 135 11.41 -7.50 11.21
C ARG A 135 11.26 -7.13 12.68
N ILE A 136 10.96 -5.85 12.93
CA ILE A 136 10.67 -5.37 14.28
C ILE A 136 9.38 -6.02 14.81
N GLN A 137 9.43 -6.50 16.04
CA GLN A 137 8.28 -7.01 16.76
C GLN A 137 7.56 -5.86 17.48
N ILE A 138 6.28 -5.66 17.15
CA ILE A 138 5.46 -4.61 17.73
C ILE A 138 4.39 -5.27 18.60
N ASN A 139 4.37 -4.91 19.88
CA ASN A 139 3.46 -5.51 20.87
C ASN A 139 2.19 -4.67 21.11
N SER A 140 2.14 -3.44 20.61
CA SER A 140 0.98 -2.54 20.68
C SER A 140 0.20 -2.53 19.38
N VAL A 141 -1.04 -2.08 19.43
CA VAL A 141 -1.84 -1.83 18.22
C VAL A 141 -1.39 -0.53 17.59
N MET A 142 -0.95 -0.60 16.34
CA MET A 142 -0.46 0.54 15.57
C MET A 142 -1.48 1.00 14.54
N ARG A 143 -1.60 2.32 14.39
CA ARG A 143 -2.45 2.98 13.40
C ARG A 143 -1.58 3.73 12.39
N ALA A 144 -1.79 3.48 11.12
CA ALA A 144 -1.11 4.23 10.07
C ALA A 144 -1.48 5.72 10.18
N VAL A 145 -0.47 6.57 10.03
CA VAL A 145 -0.63 8.02 9.94
C VAL A 145 -0.24 8.50 8.54
N GLN A 146 -0.69 9.70 8.17
CA GLN A 146 -0.43 10.24 6.85
C GLN A 146 1.05 10.55 6.65
N VAL A 147 1.59 10.07 5.54
CA VAL A 147 2.93 10.39 5.07
C VAL A 147 2.81 11.06 3.71
N ILE A 148 3.39 12.24 3.58
CA ILE A 148 3.39 13.03 2.35
C ILE A 148 4.84 13.22 1.91
N PRO A 149 5.24 12.78 0.71
CA PRO A 149 6.56 13.04 0.19
C PRO A 149 6.71 14.54 -0.09
N LEU A 150 7.83 15.13 0.29
CA LEU A 150 8.17 16.49 -0.09
C LEU A 150 8.77 16.52 -1.50
N GLU A 151 8.90 17.70 -2.09
CA GLU A 151 9.45 17.83 -3.44
C GLU A 151 10.88 17.24 -3.50
N SER A 152 11.16 16.46 -4.55
CA SER A 152 12.43 15.79 -4.78
C SER A 152 12.70 15.68 -6.27
N ASP A 153 13.95 15.89 -6.68
CA ASP A 153 14.41 15.69 -8.07
C ASP A 153 14.47 14.20 -8.47
N GLU A 154 14.45 13.33 -7.46
CA GLU A 154 14.50 11.87 -7.65
C GLU A 154 13.16 11.21 -7.32
N PRO A 155 12.80 10.13 -8.01
CA PRO A 155 11.68 9.29 -7.59
C PRO A 155 11.85 8.79 -6.15
N TYR A 156 10.74 8.60 -5.44
CA TYR A 156 10.77 8.02 -4.10
C TYR A 156 10.99 6.51 -4.18
N TYR A 157 12.24 6.09 -4.40
CA TYR A 157 12.64 4.68 -4.44
C TYR A 157 12.40 3.98 -3.11
N VAL A 158 12.60 4.71 -2.02
CA VAL A 158 12.22 4.29 -0.67
C VAL A 158 10.97 5.04 -0.28
N LYS A 159 10.02 4.37 0.32
CA LYS A 159 8.78 4.97 0.83
C LYS A 159 8.69 4.78 2.33
N LEU A 160 8.42 5.86 3.02
CA LEU A 160 8.19 5.83 4.45
C LEU A 160 6.75 5.39 4.72
N ARG A 161 6.59 4.38 5.57
CA ARG A 161 5.36 4.07 6.28
C ARG A 161 5.52 4.47 7.73
N ALA A 162 4.66 5.33 8.23
CA ALA A 162 4.63 5.73 9.63
C ALA A 162 3.34 5.23 10.29
N GLU A 163 3.48 4.71 11.51
CA GLU A 163 2.35 4.29 12.33
C GLU A 163 2.57 4.78 13.75
N VAL A 164 1.50 5.03 14.50
CA VAL A 164 1.55 5.39 15.92
C VAL A 164 0.70 4.42 16.71
N ASP A 165 1.05 4.17 17.97
CA ASP A 165 0.27 3.29 18.82
C ASP A 165 -0.97 3.98 19.39
N GLU A 166 -1.91 3.18 19.93
CA GLU A 166 -3.15 3.70 20.49
C GLU A 166 -2.92 4.49 21.78
N SER A 167 -1.85 4.23 22.54
CA SER A 167 -1.53 5.01 23.74
C SER A 167 -1.19 6.46 23.37
N PHE A 168 -0.39 6.67 22.34
CA PHE A 168 -0.14 8.02 21.84
C PHE A 168 -1.44 8.74 21.44
N MET A 169 -2.32 8.06 20.72
CA MET A 169 -3.58 8.67 20.25
C MET A 169 -4.52 9.06 21.40
N ASN A 170 -4.46 8.34 22.52
CA ASN A 170 -5.35 8.55 23.67
C ASN A 170 -4.72 9.43 24.76
N GLU A 171 -3.42 9.30 24.99
CA GLU A 171 -2.72 9.84 26.17
C GLU A 171 -1.61 10.82 25.79
N GLY A 172 -1.27 10.93 24.48
CA GLY A 172 -0.19 11.79 23.99
C GLY A 172 1.22 11.22 24.22
N LEU A 173 1.32 9.98 24.74
CA LEU A 173 2.60 9.32 24.99
C LEU A 173 2.55 7.89 24.46
N GLY A 174 3.52 7.51 23.63
CA GLY A 174 3.56 6.19 23.02
C GLY A 174 4.75 5.97 22.12
N MET A 175 4.53 5.13 21.11
CA MET A 175 5.56 4.74 20.13
C MET A 175 5.13 5.09 18.73
N ALA A 176 6.11 5.48 17.91
CA ALA A 176 5.96 5.58 16.46
C ALA A 176 6.83 4.52 15.77
N TYR A 177 6.24 3.85 14.81
CA TYR A 177 6.94 2.99 13.87
C TYR A 177 7.29 3.79 12.62
N LEU A 178 8.54 3.67 12.18
CA LEU A 178 9.05 4.22 10.93
C LEU A 178 9.60 3.07 10.09
N GLY A 179 8.92 2.74 9.01
CA GLY A 179 9.33 1.70 8.07
C GLY A 179 9.73 2.30 6.73
N PHE A 180 10.99 2.16 6.36
CA PHE A 180 11.52 2.57 5.05
C PHE A 180 11.51 1.37 4.12
N HIS A 181 10.63 1.38 3.14
CA HIS A 181 10.38 0.28 2.20
C HIS A 181 10.84 0.66 0.80
N LEU A 182 11.62 -0.20 0.17
CA LEU A 182 11.89 -0.07 -1.27
C LEU A 182 10.61 -0.33 -2.07
N ASP A 183 10.35 0.51 -3.07
CA ASP A 183 9.24 0.25 -3.99
C ASP A 183 9.64 -0.80 -5.02
N PRO A 184 9.04 -1.99 -5.02
CA PRO A 184 9.42 -3.06 -5.93
C PRO A 184 9.17 -2.74 -7.41
N LEU A 185 8.34 -1.75 -7.70
CA LEU A 185 8.04 -1.35 -9.07
C LEU A 185 9.08 -0.39 -9.65
N LEU A 186 9.95 0.16 -8.80
CA LEU A 186 11.05 1.03 -9.22
C LEU A 186 12.37 0.27 -9.40
N HIS A 187 12.37 -1.06 -9.25
CA HIS A 187 13.47 -1.98 -9.55
C HIS A 187 14.81 -1.62 -8.89
N VAL A 188 14.77 -1.14 -7.65
CA VAL A 188 15.95 -0.79 -6.86
C VAL A 188 16.16 -1.73 -5.68
N HIS A 189 17.39 -1.79 -5.22
CA HIS A 189 17.76 -2.50 -4.00
C HIS A 189 18.66 -1.61 -3.12
N TRP A 190 18.80 -1.98 -1.83
CA TRP A 190 19.78 -1.33 -0.96
C TRP A 190 21.19 -1.63 -1.42
N ASN A 191 22.05 -0.60 -1.41
CA ASN A 191 23.49 -0.78 -1.57
C ASN A 191 24.14 -0.95 -0.19
N ASN A 192 24.31 -2.20 0.23
CA ASN A 192 24.89 -2.51 1.55
C ASN A 192 26.42 -2.40 1.59
N LEU A 193 27.09 -2.17 0.45
CA LEU A 193 28.51 -1.83 0.39
C LEU A 193 28.77 -0.36 0.76
N ALA A 194 27.72 0.46 0.75
CA ALA A 194 27.76 1.86 1.16
C ALA A 194 27.27 2.01 2.62
N ALA A 195 27.23 3.25 3.10
CA ALA A 195 26.71 3.55 4.44
C ALA A 195 25.24 3.13 4.56
N PRO A 196 24.83 2.49 5.67
CA PRO A 196 23.43 2.20 5.93
C PRO A 196 22.57 3.44 5.92
N ILE A 197 21.27 3.24 5.67
CA ILE A 197 20.25 4.30 5.77
C ILE A 197 20.38 5.05 7.08
N GLN A 198 20.23 6.36 7.03
CA GLN A 198 20.16 7.24 8.19
C GLN A 198 18.95 8.14 8.08
N PHE A 199 18.29 8.41 9.19
CA PHE A 199 17.20 9.38 9.21
C PHE A 199 17.40 10.40 10.34
N ARG A 200 16.84 11.59 10.16
CA ARG A 200 16.75 12.67 11.13
C ARG A 200 15.30 13.13 11.22
N VAL A 201 14.89 13.47 12.43
CA VAL A 201 13.55 13.94 12.74
C VAL A 201 13.61 15.41 13.15
N ARG A 202 12.74 16.22 12.58
CA ARG A 202 12.47 17.59 13.03
C ARG A 202 11.03 17.67 13.47
N CYS A 203 10.82 17.85 14.77
CA CYS A 203 9.50 17.96 15.35
C CYS A 203 9.08 19.43 15.48
N PRO A 204 7.79 19.74 15.33
CA PRO A 204 7.23 21.02 15.74
C PRO A 204 7.26 21.15 17.27
N VAL A 205 7.17 22.38 17.76
CA VAL A 205 7.09 22.64 19.20
C VAL A 205 5.87 21.94 19.78
N GLY A 206 6.04 21.22 20.89
CA GLY A 206 4.99 20.41 21.52
C GLY A 206 4.95 18.95 21.06
N ILE A 207 5.81 18.54 20.13
CA ILE A 207 6.03 17.14 19.76
C ILE A 207 7.48 16.77 20.02
N THR A 208 7.69 15.62 20.63
CA THR A 208 9.01 15.01 20.81
C THR A 208 9.00 13.61 20.20
N MET A 209 9.98 13.31 19.36
CA MET A 209 10.21 11.97 18.83
C MET A 209 11.64 11.54 19.14
N GLY A 210 11.80 10.52 19.94
CA GLY A 210 13.10 10.07 20.43
C GLY A 210 13.43 8.62 20.13
N PRO A 211 14.65 8.33 19.63
CA PRO A 211 15.71 9.28 19.28
C PRO A 211 15.38 10.13 18.04
N GLY A 212 15.82 11.38 18.01
CA GLY A 212 15.61 12.31 16.88
C GLY A 212 16.41 11.99 15.64
N ALA A 213 17.18 10.91 15.64
CA ALA A 213 17.92 10.36 14.52
C ALA A 213 18.12 8.86 14.69
N GLY A 214 18.27 8.14 13.59
CA GLY A 214 18.57 6.72 13.62
C GLY A 214 19.40 6.28 12.43
N ARG A 215 20.03 5.12 12.57
CA ARG A 215 20.82 4.47 11.54
C ARG A 215 20.37 3.03 11.39
N GLY A 216 20.24 2.55 10.16
CA GLY A 216 19.94 1.16 9.86
C GLY A 216 21.08 0.21 10.23
N PRO A 217 20.79 -1.08 10.29
CA PRO A 217 21.79 -2.09 10.55
C PRO A 217 22.80 -2.17 9.40
N GLU A 218 24.04 -2.56 9.73
CA GLU A 218 25.02 -2.99 8.75
C GLU A 218 24.70 -4.41 8.29
N ILE A 219 24.60 -4.61 6.98
CA ILE A 219 24.21 -5.87 6.37
C ILE A 219 25.39 -6.43 5.59
N LYS A 220 25.66 -7.72 5.77
CA LYS A 220 26.84 -8.38 5.18
C LYS A 220 26.67 -8.76 3.71
N VAL A 221 25.43 -8.90 3.23
CA VAL A 221 25.16 -9.17 1.80
C VAL A 221 25.22 -7.87 1.02
N GLU A 222 25.71 -7.91 -0.20
CA GLU A 222 25.92 -6.69 -1.03
C GLU A 222 24.63 -5.95 -1.33
N ALA A 223 23.53 -6.68 -1.51
CA ALA A 223 22.23 -6.13 -1.87
C ALA A 223 21.08 -6.92 -1.22
N ASP A 224 20.04 -6.21 -0.82
CA ASP A 224 18.77 -6.81 -0.37
C ASP A 224 17.59 -5.85 -0.59
N GLY A 225 16.37 -6.38 -0.42
CA GLY A 225 15.12 -5.63 -0.57
C GLY A 225 14.31 -5.48 0.71
N ASP A 226 14.87 -5.86 1.87
CA ASP A 226 14.12 -5.84 3.12
C ASP A 226 13.88 -4.40 3.62
N PRO A 227 12.75 -4.12 4.26
CA PRO A 227 12.52 -2.81 4.84
C PRO A 227 13.50 -2.52 5.98
N ARG A 228 13.81 -1.26 6.17
CA ARG A 228 14.55 -0.74 7.33
C ARG A 228 13.55 -0.14 8.29
N GLU A 229 13.40 -0.78 9.45
CA GLU A 229 12.35 -0.48 10.40
C GLU A 229 12.92 0.08 11.70
N PHE A 230 12.21 1.04 12.28
CA PHE A 230 12.58 1.68 13.55
C PHE A 230 11.34 1.86 14.41
N LEU A 231 11.50 1.70 15.70
CA LEU A 231 10.50 2.02 16.72
C LEU A 231 11.08 3.11 17.60
N VAL A 232 10.41 4.26 17.65
CA VAL A 232 10.87 5.45 18.36
C VAL A 232 9.80 5.94 19.34
N GLY A 233 10.22 6.51 20.46
CA GLY A 233 9.29 7.13 21.40
C GLY A 233 8.62 8.36 20.78
N LEU A 234 7.36 8.58 21.10
CA LEU A 234 6.58 9.73 20.63
C LEU A 234 5.81 10.33 21.79
N GLU A 235 5.97 11.64 21.98
CA GLU A 235 5.30 12.42 23.02
C GLU A 235 4.69 13.68 22.44
N TRP A 236 3.49 14.02 22.88
CA TRP A 236 2.75 15.22 22.50
C TRP A 236 2.32 15.98 23.74
N ASP A 237 2.79 17.22 23.83
CA ASP A 237 2.36 18.16 24.87
C ASP A 237 1.18 19.00 24.37
N ALA A 238 -0.02 18.60 24.79
CA ALA A 238 -1.27 19.26 24.42
C ALA A 238 -1.39 20.69 24.99
N SER A 239 -0.62 21.05 26.02
CA SER A 239 -0.59 22.40 26.58
C SER A 239 0.16 23.39 25.67
N VAL A 240 1.12 22.87 24.90
CA VAL A 240 1.94 23.64 23.96
C VAL A 240 1.37 23.61 22.54
N LEU A 241 0.95 22.44 22.09
CA LEU A 241 0.35 22.21 20.77
C LEU A 241 -1.05 21.65 20.92
N PRO A 242 -2.11 22.44 20.84
CA PRO A 242 -3.49 21.96 20.95
C PRO A 242 -3.87 20.96 19.84
N ALA A 243 -4.77 20.03 20.14
CA ALA A 243 -5.16 18.95 19.25
C ALA A 243 -5.65 19.42 17.86
N ASN A 244 -6.36 20.55 17.81
CA ASN A 244 -6.82 21.13 16.55
C ASN A 244 -5.69 21.68 15.66
N ARG A 245 -4.49 21.86 16.20
CA ARG A 245 -3.29 22.30 15.48
C ARG A 245 -2.35 21.15 15.13
N LEU A 246 -2.54 19.97 15.72
CA LEU A 246 -1.69 18.81 15.53
C LEU A 246 -1.59 18.40 14.04
N VAL A 247 -2.67 18.50 13.32
CA VAL A 247 -2.77 18.16 11.89
C VAL A 247 -1.94 19.08 11.00
N ASP A 248 -1.84 20.36 11.38
CA ASP A 248 -1.12 21.39 10.63
C ASP A 248 0.32 21.56 11.11
N SER A 249 0.76 20.69 12.03
CA SER A 249 2.08 20.72 12.65
C SER A 249 2.83 19.39 12.37
N PRO A 250 3.27 19.17 11.13
CA PRO A 250 3.86 17.89 10.76
C PRO A 250 5.23 17.69 11.37
N VAL A 251 5.57 16.43 11.60
CA VAL A 251 6.93 15.98 11.84
C VAL A 251 7.62 15.80 10.49
N ILE A 252 8.81 16.36 10.32
CA ILE A 252 9.61 16.19 9.10
C ILE A 252 10.64 15.09 9.34
N ILE A 253 10.66 14.10 8.47
CA ILE A 253 11.66 13.03 8.48
C ILE A 253 12.52 13.17 7.23
N GLU A 254 13.78 13.45 7.44
CA GLU A 254 14.81 13.46 6.40
C GLU A 254 15.53 12.10 6.41
N VAL A 255 15.72 11.51 5.25
CA VAL A 255 16.40 10.23 5.09
C VAL A 255 17.52 10.33 4.06
N ASP A 256 18.69 9.78 4.42
CA ASP A 256 19.84 9.56 3.55
C ASP A 256 20.04 8.06 3.35
N TYR A 257 20.15 7.61 2.11
CA TYR A 257 20.36 6.21 1.79
C TYR A 257 21.12 6.03 0.47
N PHE A 258 21.60 4.82 0.24
CA PHE A 258 22.21 4.41 -1.02
C PHE A 258 21.34 3.33 -1.67
N ALA A 259 21.00 3.54 -2.95
CA ALA A 259 20.26 2.58 -3.74
C ALA A 259 20.97 2.29 -5.06
N CYS A 260 20.77 1.08 -5.57
CA CYS A 260 21.23 0.67 -6.89
C CYS A 260 20.03 0.23 -7.73
N HIS A 261 20.09 0.48 -9.03
CA HIS A 261 19.12 0.04 -10.01
C HIS A 261 19.81 -0.89 -11.02
N ASP A 262 19.48 -2.17 -10.99
CA ASP A 262 20.17 -3.19 -11.77
C ASP A 262 20.00 -2.97 -13.28
N ASP A 263 18.79 -2.72 -13.75
CA ASP A 263 18.50 -2.57 -15.19
C ASP A 263 19.15 -1.31 -15.80
N LEU A 264 19.32 -0.24 -15.02
CA LEU A 264 19.92 1.03 -15.45
C LEU A 264 21.40 1.15 -15.09
N GLY A 265 21.94 0.22 -14.31
CA GLY A 265 23.38 0.12 -13.97
C GLY A 265 23.92 1.29 -13.16
N TRP A 266 23.14 1.85 -12.21
CA TRP A 266 23.61 2.92 -11.35
C TRP A 266 23.46 2.57 -9.87
N CYS A 267 24.41 3.10 -9.06
CA CYS A 267 24.35 3.16 -7.61
C CYS A 267 24.62 4.58 -7.16
N LYS A 268 23.76 5.15 -6.33
CA LYS A 268 23.91 6.55 -5.92
C LYS A 268 23.40 6.84 -4.51
N PRO A 269 23.96 7.88 -3.85
CA PRO A 269 23.35 8.43 -2.64
C PRO A 269 22.07 9.19 -2.98
N ILE A 270 21.09 9.06 -2.11
CA ILE A 270 19.79 9.72 -2.27
C ILE A 270 19.43 10.34 -0.92
N ARG A 271 18.93 11.58 -0.97
CA ARG A 271 18.35 12.28 0.17
C ARG A 271 16.93 12.65 -0.15
N GLN A 272 16.01 12.32 0.75
CA GLN A 272 14.59 12.60 0.59
C GLN A 272 13.96 13.02 1.92
N GLN A 273 12.82 13.70 1.85
CA GLN A 273 12.12 14.20 3.02
C GLN A 273 10.64 13.83 2.96
N TYR A 274 10.08 13.55 4.12
CA TYR A 274 8.67 13.23 4.30
C TYR A 274 8.08 14.12 5.37
N GLU A 275 6.87 14.56 5.12
CA GLU A 275 5.98 15.16 6.10
C GLU A 275 5.12 14.06 6.71
N VAL A 276 5.21 13.86 8.02
CA VAL A 276 4.39 12.91 8.77
C VAL A 276 3.37 13.71 9.58
N ARG A 277 2.11 13.60 9.20
CA ARG A 277 0.99 14.19 9.95
C ARG A 277 0.44 13.16 10.91
N LEU A 278 0.41 13.50 12.18
CA LEU A 278 -0.07 12.61 13.26
C LEU A 278 -1.62 12.49 13.22
N LEU A 279 -2.13 12.23 12.04
CA LEU A 279 -3.54 12.00 11.72
C LEU A 279 -3.70 10.60 11.16
N VAL A 280 -4.64 9.84 11.72
CA VAL A 280 -4.89 8.46 11.25
C VAL A 280 -5.22 8.47 9.75
N ASP A 281 -4.42 7.76 9.00
CA ASP A 281 -4.67 7.53 7.57
C ASP A 281 -5.67 6.39 7.39
N ARG A 282 -6.92 6.73 7.03
CA ARG A 282 -7.97 5.76 6.76
C ARG A 282 -7.69 4.87 5.54
N ASN A 283 -6.74 5.27 4.70
CA ASN A 283 -6.30 4.54 3.52
C ASN A 283 -4.94 3.85 3.73
N GLY A 284 -4.32 4.02 4.89
CA GLY A 284 -2.97 3.58 5.19
C GLY A 284 -2.78 2.07 5.39
N GLY A 285 -3.81 1.27 5.13
CA GLY A 285 -3.71 -0.19 5.22
C GLY A 285 -4.11 -0.77 6.57
N SER A 286 -3.64 -1.99 6.86
CA SER A 286 -4.04 -2.75 8.06
C SER A 286 -3.38 -2.24 9.33
N VAL A 287 -4.05 -2.49 10.44
CA VAL A 287 -3.52 -2.29 11.78
C VAL A 287 -2.47 -3.35 12.08
N ARG A 288 -1.33 -2.95 12.66
CA ARG A 288 -0.33 -3.84 13.26
C ARG A 288 -0.64 -4.02 14.74
N GLY A 289 -0.20 -5.11 15.34
CA GLY A 289 -0.27 -5.32 16.77
C GLY A 289 -0.58 -6.71 17.23
N ARG A 290 -0.65 -6.86 18.54
CA ARG A 290 -0.86 -8.12 19.26
C ARG A 290 -2.25 -8.65 18.95
N GLY A 291 -2.36 -9.66 18.10
CA GLY A 291 -3.65 -10.29 17.81
C GLY A 291 -3.98 -10.46 16.33
N ALA A 292 -3.13 -10.07 15.42
CA ALA A 292 -3.15 -10.62 14.07
C ALA A 292 -2.80 -12.12 14.15
N ARG A 293 -3.56 -12.87 14.93
CA ARG A 293 -3.57 -14.32 14.89
C ARG A 293 -4.03 -14.69 13.51
N GLY A 294 -3.14 -15.30 12.76
CA GLY A 294 -3.49 -16.07 11.59
C GLY A 294 -4.57 -17.09 11.92
N GLY A 295 -5.81 -16.63 11.97
CA GLY A 295 -7.02 -17.43 12.01
C GLY A 295 -7.32 -17.97 10.62
N GLY A 296 -6.34 -18.61 10.00
CA GLY A 296 -6.51 -19.49 8.84
C GLY A 296 -7.13 -20.81 9.27
N GLY A 297 -8.26 -20.78 9.94
CA GLY A 297 -9.11 -21.94 10.14
C GLY A 297 -9.78 -22.31 8.82
N ARG A 298 -9.10 -23.11 8.00
CA ARG A 298 -9.80 -23.96 7.02
C ARG A 298 -10.85 -24.76 7.79
N ARG A 299 -12.09 -24.40 7.71
CA ARG A 299 -13.19 -25.33 7.91
C ARG A 299 -13.59 -25.88 6.54
N ARG A 300 -13.59 -27.19 6.48
CA ARG A 300 -13.97 -28.08 5.39
C ARG A 300 -15.36 -27.79 4.86
#